data_3b1f2ada80acba6572fba3feeb70c6ae
#
_entry.id   3b1f2ada80acba6572fba3feeb70c6ae
#
_cell.length_a   1.000
_cell.length_b   1.000
_cell.length_c   1.000
_cell.angle_alpha   90.00
_cell.angle_beta   90.00
_cell.angle_gamma   90.00
#
_symmetry.space_group_name_H-M   'P 1'
#
loop_
_entity.id
_entity.type
_entity.pdbx_description
1 polymer ?
#
loop_
_entity_poly.entity_id
_entity_poly.type
_entity_poly.pdbx_seq_one_letter_code
_entity_poly.pdbx_strand_id
1 'polypeptide(L)'
;MGCLGALLFLLGGLGALAQICEITEVDSTLVERLGQRLLPWMDRLSPEQLNPSIYVGLRLSSLQAGAKEAHYLHSLKLSYQQSLLSNDNSDSEAKPSMGQLALYLLALRANCEFVGGRKGGRLVSQLKRFLEDEKGAIGHNHQGHPHTSYYQYGLGILALCVHQKRVHDSVVGKLLYAVEYEQHLQQDHFPVDTLAMAGLAFSCLELSNLNPNQRNRITVALGRVQEKILKAQTPEGHFGNVYSTPLALQLLMASLRPTVELGTACRKAKAALLASLQHKAFQNPLVISQLLPILNQRSYVDLISPDCQAPRVSSREERRTKAWPPALRPAAPSPLPGTVLLEPATETPSQTQVPELIHVTLKVSSIFPSYRHSVSVPVGSSLEDVLKKAQEHSRFRYGTQASLSGPYLTSVMGKKAGEREFWQLLRAPNTPLLQGIADYRPRDGEAIELRLVGW
;
A
#
# COMPACT_ATOMS: atom_id res chain seq x y z
N MET A 1 41.32 -34.58 23.68
CA MET A 1 41.01 -34.03 22.34
C MET A 1 39.49 -34.18 21.97
N GLY A 2 38.64 -34.71 22.82
CA GLY A 2 37.20 -34.93 22.50
C GLY A 2 36.26 -33.76 22.76
N CYS A 3 36.58 -32.83 23.68
CA CYS A 3 35.66 -31.74 24.04
C CYS A 3 35.62 -30.55 23.08
N LEU A 4 36.72 -30.31 22.37
CA LEU A 4 36.74 -29.19 21.39
C LEU A 4 35.89 -29.46 20.14
N GLY A 5 35.82 -30.72 19.70
CA GLY A 5 35.01 -31.14 18.57
C GLY A 5 33.49 -31.01 18.83
N ALA A 6 33.04 -31.34 20.06
CA ALA A 6 31.65 -31.26 20.46
C ALA A 6 31.19 -29.79 20.59
N LEU A 7 32.09 -28.89 21.03
CA LEU A 7 31.78 -27.47 21.13
C LEU A 7 31.65 -26.78 19.73
N LEU A 8 32.49 -27.17 18.78
CA LEU A 8 32.42 -26.71 17.41
C LEU A 8 31.16 -27.20 16.67
N PHE A 9 30.69 -28.45 16.97
CA PHE A 9 29.44 -28.97 16.45
C PHE A 9 28.22 -28.23 17.02
N LEU A 10 28.24 -27.88 18.31
CA LEU A 10 27.18 -27.12 18.96
C LEU A 10 27.14 -25.66 18.46
N LEU A 11 28.26 -25.03 18.23
CA LEU A 11 28.32 -23.67 17.65
C LEU A 11 27.94 -23.64 16.17
N GLY A 12 28.28 -24.67 15.41
CA GLY A 12 27.82 -24.82 14.01
C GLY A 12 26.32 -25.08 13.90
N GLY A 13 25.75 -25.86 14.86
CA GLY A 13 24.31 -26.10 14.92
C GLY A 13 23.50 -24.85 15.30
N LEU A 14 24.00 -24.00 16.18
CA LEU A 14 23.34 -22.75 16.55
C LEU A 14 23.38 -21.70 15.43
N GLY A 15 24.45 -21.66 14.62
CA GLY A 15 24.54 -20.80 13.44
C GLY A 15 23.56 -21.20 12.33
N ALA A 16 23.29 -22.50 12.17
CA ALA A 16 22.34 -22.99 11.17
C ALA A 16 20.87 -22.75 11.54
N LEU A 17 20.55 -22.57 12.83
CA LEU A 17 19.19 -22.30 13.30
C LEU A 17 18.78 -20.81 13.14
N ALA A 18 19.74 -19.89 12.98
CA ALA A 18 19.46 -18.46 12.90
C ALA A 18 19.04 -17.98 11.49
N GLN A 19 19.15 -18.83 10.45
CA GLN A 19 18.96 -18.46 9.04
C GLN A 19 17.72 -19.09 8.39
N ILE A 20 16.62 -19.17 9.08
CA ILE A 20 15.51 -20.06 8.70
C ILE A 20 14.66 -19.52 7.53
N CYS A 21 14.57 -18.23 7.33
CA CYS A 21 13.82 -17.64 6.21
C CYS A 21 14.72 -16.77 5.29
N GLU A 22 16.02 -17.03 5.27
CA GLU A 22 16.93 -16.33 4.36
C GLU A 22 16.70 -16.72 2.91
N ILE A 23 16.64 -15.71 2.09
CA ILE A 23 16.69 -15.83 0.64
C ILE A 23 18.18 -15.85 0.25
N THR A 24 18.86 -17.02 0.43
CA THR A 24 20.21 -17.15 -0.06
C THR A 24 20.26 -16.86 -1.56
N GLU A 25 21.15 -15.95 -1.94
CA GLU A 25 21.52 -15.58 -3.31
C GLU A 25 20.37 -15.57 -4.32
N VAL A 26 19.54 -14.52 -4.23
CA VAL A 26 18.74 -14.13 -5.40
C VAL A 26 19.74 -13.58 -6.42
N ASP A 27 19.67 -14.10 -7.63
CA ASP A 27 20.44 -13.59 -8.75
C ASP A 27 20.29 -12.06 -8.82
N SER A 28 21.37 -11.33 -8.53
CA SER A 28 21.38 -9.86 -8.52
C SER A 28 20.89 -9.29 -9.85
N THR A 29 21.10 -10.02 -10.94
CA THR A 29 20.63 -9.65 -12.28
C THR A 29 19.09 -9.69 -12.37
N LEU A 30 18.43 -10.55 -11.60
CA LEU A 30 16.96 -10.62 -11.54
C LEU A 30 16.41 -9.40 -10.80
N VAL A 31 16.99 -9.06 -9.65
CA VAL A 31 16.62 -7.89 -8.86
C VAL A 31 16.78 -6.62 -9.69
N GLU A 32 17.91 -6.50 -10.39
CA GLU A 32 18.19 -5.38 -11.28
C GLU A 32 17.19 -5.28 -12.43
N ARG A 33 16.88 -6.39 -13.11
CA ARG A 33 15.88 -6.42 -14.19
C ARG A 33 14.50 -5.99 -13.71
N LEU A 34 14.08 -6.41 -12.50
CA LEU A 34 12.81 -5.97 -11.91
C LEU A 34 12.85 -4.48 -11.58
N GLY A 35 13.96 -4.00 -11.04
CA GLY A 35 14.18 -2.60 -10.76
C GLY A 35 14.12 -1.74 -12.01
N GLN A 36 14.76 -2.16 -13.10
CA GLN A 36 14.70 -1.47 -14.39
C GLN A 36 13.28 -1.33 -14.92
N ARG A 37 12.38 -2.28 -14.60
CA ARG A 37 10.94 -2.15 -14.92
C ARG A 37 10.22 -1.13 -14.04
N LEU A 38 10.69 -0.93 -12.81
CA LEU A 38 10.12 0.03 -11.86
C LEU A 38 10.57 1.48 -12.16
N LEU A 39 11.81 1.68 -12.58
CA LEU A 39 12.40 3.00 -12.78
C LEU A 39 11.62 3.92 -13.73
N PRO A 40 11.05 3.45 -14.87
CA PRO A 40 10.25 4.31 -15.75
C PRO A 40 8.99 4.89 -15.06
N TRP A 41 8.49 4.24 -14.02
CA TRP A 41 7.34 4.72 -13.26
C TRP A 41 7.69 5.88 -12.34
N MET A 42 8.95 6.01 -11.96
CA MET A 42 9.45 7.15 -11.19
C MET A 42 9.54 8.44 -12.00
N ASP A 43 9.45 8.38 -13.32
CA ASP A 43 9.39 9.57 -14.19
C ASP A 43 7.94 10.12 -14.32
N ARG A 44 6.95 9.39 -13.79
CA ARG A 44 5.54 9.74 -13.83
C ARG A 44 5.16 10.51 -12.56
N LEU A 45 5.29 11.82 -12.62
CA LEU A 45 5.20 12.72 -11.47
C LEU A 45 3.83 13.40 -11.32
N SER A 46 2.85 13.09 -12.18
CA SER A 46 1.49 13.63 -12.02
C SER A 46 0.84 13.07 -10.74
N PRO A 47 0.07 13.87 -9.99
CA PRO A 47 -0.55 13.45 -8.73
C PRO A 47 -1.35 12.16 -8.85
N GLU A 48 -2.01 11.92 -9.98
CA GLU A 48 -2.81 10.73 -10.27
C GLU A 48 -1.95 9.45 -10.46
N GLN A 49 -0.67 9.60 -10.77
CA GLN A 49 0.25 8.50 -11.05
C GLN A 49 1.23 8.25 -9.91
N LEU A 50 1.31 9.17 -8.96
CA LEU A 50 2.17 9.02 -7.80
C LEU A 50 1.64 7.93 -6.87
N ASN A 51 2.49 6.96 -6.54
CA ASN A 51 2.15 5.91 -5.57
C ASN A 51 3.32 5.70 -4.59
N PRO A 52 3.11 5.97 -3.30
CA PRO A 52 4.18 5.85 -2.30
C PRO A 52 4.78 4.44 -2.19
N SER A 53 4.02 3.37 -2.53
CA SER A 53 4.51 1.99 -2.46
C SER A 53 5.69 1.74 -3.39
N ILE A 54 5.73 2.40 -4.56
CA ILE A 54 6.85 2.35 -5.51
C ILE A 54 8.13 2.84 -4.83
N TYR A 55 8.04 3.97 -4.14
CA TYR A 55 9.17 4.54 -3.41
C TYR A 55 9.62 3.63 -2.25
N VAL A 56 8.68 3.10 -1.48
CA VAL A 56 8.99 2.18 -0.36
C VAL A 56 9.68 0.92 -0.87
N GLY A 57 9.17 0.29 -1.93
CA GLY A 57 9.77 -0.90 -2.52
C GLY A 57 11.19 -0.66 -3.01
N LEU A 58 11.43 0.47 -3.67
CA LEU A 58 12.77 0.87 -4.11
C LEU A 58 13.72 1.07 -2.91
N ARG A 59 13.27 1.78 -1.89
CA ARG A 59 14.09 2.09 -0.70
C ARG A 59 14.43 0.87 0.15
N LEU A 60 13.59 -0.15 0.14
CA LEU A 60 13.83 -1.45 0.79
C LEU A 60 14.58 -2.44 -0.13
N SER A 61 15.13 -1.98 -1.24
CA SER A 61 15.93 -2.78 -2.15
C SER A 61 17.36 -2.23 -2.27
N SER A 62 18.24 -3.00 -2.90
CA SER A 62 19.61 -2.58 -3.26
C SER A 62 19.66 -1.63 -4.46
N LEU A 63 18.52 -1.43 -5.13
CA LEU A 63 18.42 -0.59 -6.31
C LEU A 63 18.63 0.88 -5.97
N GLN A 64 19.28 1.59 -6.87
CA GLN A 64 19.52 3.02 -6.76
C GLN A 64 19.01 3.71 -8.03
N ALA A 65 18.07 4.64 -7.85
CA ALA A 65 17.55 5.44 -8.96
C ALA A 65 18.18 6.85 -9.02
N GLY A 66 19.17 7.14 -8.17
CA GLY A 66 19.88 8.41 -8.17
C GLY A 66 18.96 9.61 -7.96
N ALA A 67 19.10 10.62 -8.83
CA ALA A 67 18.31 11.85 -8.76
C ALA A 67 16.79 11.61 -8.89
N LYS A 68 16.35 10.53 -9.54
CA LYS A 68 14.92 10.19 -9.70
C LYS A 68 14.26 9.91 -8.35
N GLU A 69 14.97 9.31 -7.38
CA GLU A 69 14.45 9.08 -6.03
C GLU A 69 14.07 10.39 -5.35
N ALA A 70 14.98 11.37 -5.40
CA ALA A 70 14.76 12.68 -4.80
C ALA A 70 13.58 13.42 -5.46
N HIS A 71 13.50 13.40 -6.79
CA HIS A 71 12.41 14.03 -7.54
C HIS A 71 11.07 13.36 -7.24
N TYR A 72 11.01 12.04 -7.24
CA TYR A 72 9.78 11.30 -6.94
C TYR A 72 9.28 11.58 -5.51
N LEU A 73 10.18 11.53 -4.53
CA LEU A 73 9.83 11.85 -3.15
C LEU A 73 9.39 13.31 -3.01
N HIS A 74 10.04 14.25 -3.70
CA HIS A 74 9.65 15.66 -3.69
C HIS A 74 8.23 15.82 -4.24
N SER A 75 7.89 15.18 -5.35
CA SER A 75 6.55 15.19 -5.94
C SER A 75 5.50 14.56 -5.03
N LEU A 76 5.83 13.44 -4.35
CA LEU A 76 4.98 12.88 -3.31
C LEU A 76 4.72 13.89 -2.19
N LYS A 77 5.77 14.56 -1.69
CA LYS A 77 5.63 15.57 -0.64
C LYS A 77 4.74 16.73 -1.06
N LEU A 78 4.91 17.23 -2.28
CA LEU A 78 4.06 18.31 -2.81
C LEU A 78 2.59 17.87 -2.89
N SER A 79 2.31 16.73 -3.50
CA SER A 79 0.96 16.22 -3.67
C SER A 79 0.24 16.04 -2.32
N TYR A 80 0.89 15.39 -1.35
CA TYR A 80 0.30 15.17 -0.02
C TYR A 80 0.24 16.42 0.85
N GLN A 81 1.14 17.40 0.65
CA GLN A 81 1.06 18.68 1.35
C GLN A 81 -0.06 19.56 0.82
N GLN A 82 -0.28 19.60 -0.49
CA GLN A 82 -1.37 20.34 -1.10
C GLN A 82 -2.72 19.83 -0.62
N SER A 83 -2.94 18.52 -0.65
CA SER A 83 -4.19 17.90 -0.19
C SER A 83 -4.47 18.08 1.31
N LEU A 84 -3.45 18.39 2.12
CA LEU A 84 -3.61 18.69 3.55
C LEU A 84 -3.78 20.18 3.84
N LEU A 85 -3.37 21.04 2.93
CA LEU A 85 -3.45 22.51 3.09
C LEU A 85 -4.73 23.08 2.47
N SER A 86 -5.35 22.37 1.53
CA SER A 86 -6.67 22.72 1.01
C SER A 86 -7.70 22.55 2.13
N ASN A 87 -7.80 23.60 2.94
CA ASN A 87 -8.68 23.68 4.11
C ASN A 87 -10.12 24.01 3.74
N ASP A 88 -10.40 24.27 2.49
CA ASP A 88 -11.68 24.78 2.08
C ASP A 88 -12.48 23.85 1.18
N ASN A 89 -13.74 23.86 1.44
CA ASN A 89 -14.97 23.49 0.81
C ASN A 89 -15.02 23.39 -0.74
N SER A 90 -13.90 23.38 -1.42
CA SER A 90 -13.87 23.02 -2.83
C SER A 90 -13.83 21.49 -2.96
N ASP A 91 -14.96 20.94 -3.33
CA ASP A 91 -15.19 19.49 -3.57
C ASP A 91 -14.32 18.87 -4.68
N SER A 92 -13.25 19.56 -5.15
CA SER A 92 -12.55 19.19 -6.38
C SER A 92 -11.18 18.49 -6.20
N GLU A 93 -10.56 18.50 -5.01
CA GLU A 93 -9.33 17.74 -4.79
C GLU A 93 -9.56 16.61 -3.79
N ALA A 94 -9.52 15.37 -4.28
CA ALA A 94 -9.73 14.18 -3.47
C ALA A 94 -8.66 14.08 -2.37
N LYS A 95 -9.08 14.18 -1.12
CA LYS A 95 -8.23 13.93 0.06
C LYS A 95 -7.66 12.51 -0.02
N PRO A 96 -6.39 12.27 0.39
CA PRO A 96 -5.81 10.94 0.36
C PRO A 96 -6.60 9.99 1.26
N SER A 97 -6.82 8.77 0.78
CA SER A 97 -7.42 7.70 1.58
C SER A 97 -6.51 7.33 2.77
N MET A 98 -7.06 6.61 3.75
CA MET A 98 -6.27 6.11 4.90
C MET A 98 -5.07 5.28 4.42
N GLY A 99 -5.28 4.39 3.44
CA GLY A 99 -4.22 3.54 2.90
C GLY A 99 -3.12 4.33 2.17
N GLN A 100 -3.50 5.32 1.37
CA GLN A 100 -2.56 6.22 0.69
C GLN A 100 -1.73 7.01 1.70
N LEU A 101 -2.36 7.56 2.74
CA LEU A 101 -1.67 8.31 3.79
C LEU A 101 -0.72 7.40 4.57
N ALA A 102 -1.14 6.18 4.89
CA ALA A 102 -0.29 5.21 5.57
C ALA A 102 0.95 4.85 4.72
N LEU A 103 0.78 4.56 3.43
CA LEU A 103 1.89 4.29 2.50
C LEU A 103 2.82 5.51 2.36
N TYR A 104 2.27 6.72 2.34
CA TYR A 104 3.09 7.93 2.31
C TYR A 104 3.95 8.09 3.57
N LEU A 105 3.40 7.78 4.74
CA LEU A 105 4.18 7.74 5.98
C LEU A 105 5.29 6.69 5.93
N LEU A 106 5.01 5.48 5.39
CA LEU A 106 6.06 4.47 5.17
C LEU A 106 7.15 5.00 4.22
N ALA A 107 6.78 5.74 3.16
CA ALA A 107 7.75 6.32 2.22
C ALA A 107 8.64 7.37 2.89
N LEU A 108 8.08 8.24 3.73
CA LEU A 108 8.86 9.19 4.53
C LEU A 108 9.84 8.46 5.46
N ARG A 109 9.37 7.40 6.11
CA ARG A 109 10.22 6.61 7.01
C ARG A 109 11.33 5.88 6.26
N ALA A 110 11.03 5.33 5.09
CA ALA A 110 12.02 4.71 4.20
C ALA A 110 13.10 5.70 3.73
N ASN A 111 12.78 7.01 3.72
CA ASN A 111 13.76 8.09 3.48
C ASN A 111 14.38 8.63 4.78
N CYS A 112 14.28 7.89 5.88
CA CYS A 112 14.80 8.29 7.19
C CYS A 112 14.18 9.57 7.78
N GLU A 113 13.03 9.99 7.29
CA GLU A 113 12.34 11.15 7.81
C GLU A 113 11.38 10.74 8.93
N PHE A 114 11.57 11.35 10.09
CA PHE A 114 10.61 11.26 11.17
C PHE A 114 9.52 12.31 11.01
N VAL A 115 8.28 11.88 11.19
CA VAL A 115 7.15 12.82 11.23
C VAL A 115 7.11 13.54 12.58
N GLY A 116 7.94 14.59 12.67
CA GLY A 116 8.01 15.52 13.77
C GLY A 116 7.57 16.94 13.35
N GLY A 117 7.46 17.88 14.33
CA GLY A 117 7.05 19.24 14.06
C GLY A 117 5.61 19.40 13.58
N ARG A 118 5.23 20.66 13.19
CA ARG A 118 3.83 20.99 12.86
C ARG A 118 3.27 20.21 11.68
N LYS A 119 4.04 20.10 10.59
CA LYS A 119 3.56 19.43 9.34
C LYS A 119 3.45 17.93 9.53
N GLY A 120 4.48 17.26 10.06
CA GLY A 120 4.44 15.83 10.33
C GLY A 120 3.43 15.44 11.40
N GLY A 121 3.22 16.29 12.40
CA GLY A 121 2.18 16.11 13.42
C GLY A 121 0.77 16.09 12.83
N ARG A 122 0.48 16.89 11.79
CA ARG A 122 -0.83 16.86 11.10
C ARG A 122 -1.07 15.53 10.39
N LEU A 123 -0.07 14.97 9.67
CA LEU A 123 -0.18 13.68 9.00
C LEU A 123 -0.50 12.56 10.00
N VAL A 124 0.23 12.52 11.11
CA VAL A 124 0.00 11.55 12.19
C VAL A 124 -1.39 11.71 12.79
N SER A 125 -1.81 12.95 13.06
CA SER A 125 -3.14 13.23 13.63
C SER A 125 -4.25 12.81 12.67
N GLN A 126 -4.07 13.06 11.37
CA GLN A 126 -5.03 12.64 10.35
C GLN A 126 -5.13 11.11 10.27
N LEU A 127 -4.01 10.40 10.22
CA LEU A 127 -4.04 8.94 10.20
C LEU A 127 -4.65 8.36 11.48
N LYS A 128 -4.37 8.95 12.65
CA LYS A 128 -5.03 8.56 13.91
C LYS A 128 -6.54 8.78 13.86
N ARG A 129 -7.00 9.90 13.28
CA ARG A 129 -8.43 10.18 13.12
C ARG A 129 -9.10 9.15 12.21
N PHE A 130 -8.51 8.82 11.07
CA PHE A 130 -9.02 7.74 10.22
C PHE A 130 -9.16 6.41 10.98
N LEU A 131 -8.16 6.02 11.76
CA LEU A 131 -8.22 4.80 12.57
C LEU A 131 -9.30 4.87 13.66
N GLU A 132 -9.56 6.03 14.25
CA GLU A 132 -10.67 6.21 15.20
C GLU A 132 -12.03 6.11 14.51
N ASP A 133 -12.18 6.68 13.29
CA ASP A 133 -13.40 6.59 12.49
C ASP A 133 -13.67 5.12 12.10
N GLU A 134 -12.68 4.41 11.61
CA GLU A 134 -12.73 2.96 11.32
C GLU A 134 -13.11 2.14 12.56
N LYS A 135 -12.51 2.44 13.71
CA LYS A 135 -12.86 1.82 14.99
C LYS A 135 -14.31 2.05 15.35
N GLY A 136 -14.82 3.28 15.10
CA GLY A 136 -16.21 3.63 15.30
C GLY A 136 -17.15 2.77 14.46
N ALA A 137 -16.82 2.56 13.20
CA ALA A 137 -17.59 1.71 12.27
C ALA A 137 -17.64 0.23 12.72
N ILE A 138 -16.52 -0.30 13.26
CA ILE A 138 -16.48 -1.65 13.84
C ILE A 138 -17.42 -1.76 15.06
N GLY A 139 -17.67 -0.66 15.78
CA GLY A 139 -18.58 -0.58 16.91
C GLY A 139 -18.07 -1.25 18.19
N HIS A 140 -18.73 -1.00 19.31
CA HIS A 140 -18.33 -1.53 20.63
C HIS A 140 -18.40 -3.05 20.70
N ASN A 141 -19.44 -3.63 20.15
CA ASN A 141 -19.73 -5.07 20.15
C ASN A 141 -18.98 -5.85 19.09
N HIS A 142 -18.12 -5.22 18.29
CA HIS A 142 -17.37 -5.83 17.18
C HIS A 142 -18.23 -6.47 16.08
N GLN A 143 -19.48 -6.08 15.95
CA GLN A 143 -20.39 -6.62 14.92
C GLN A 143 -20.34 -5.84 13.59
N GLY A 144 -19.80 -4.62 13.62
CA GLY A 144 -19.59 -3.82 12.41
C GLY A 144 -18.23 -4.13 11.75
N HIS A 145 -18.02 -3.49 10.61
CA HIS A 145 -16.82 -3.62 9.80
C HIS A 145 -16.14 -2.25 9.64
N PRO A 146 -14.82 -2.20 9.43
CA PRO A 146 -14.17 -0.96 9.06
C PRO A 146 -14.76 -0.44 7.75
N HIS A 147 -14.82 0.88 7.59
CA HIS A 147 -15.28 1.51 6.35
C HIS A 147 -14.45 1.09 5.13
N THR A 148 -13.15 0.88 5.34
CA THR A 148 -12.22 0.45 4.29
C THR A 148 -12.01 -1.07 4.31
N SER A 149 -11.07 -1.55 5.10
CA SER A 149 -10.80 -2.98 5.31
C SER A 149 -9.86 -3.19 6.49
N TYR A 150 -9.85 -4.40 7.06
CA TYR A 150 -8.85 -4.77 8.08
C TYR A 150 -7.42 -4.76 7.55
N TYR A 151 -7.23 -4.92 6.24
CA TYR A 151 -5.94 -4.72 5.59
C TYR A 151 -5.45 -3.28 5.72
N GLN A 152 -6.26 -2.29 5.32
CA GLN A 152 -5.89 -0.87 5.44
C GLN A 152 -5.80 -0.43 6.90
N TYR A 153 -6.63 -0.99 7.77
CA TYR A 153 -6.57 -0.78 9.21
C TYR A 153 -5.21 -1.21 9.79
N GLY A 154 -4.75 -2.43 9.45
CA GLY A 154 -3.43 -2.94 9.82
C GLY A 154 -2.29 -2.08 9.26
N LEU A 155 -2.39 -1.67 8.00
CA LEU A 155 -1.42 -0.79 7.34
C LEU A 155 -1.31 0.58 8.06
N GLY A 156 -2.43 1.14 8.48
CA GLY A 156 -2.46 2.40 9.26
C GLY A 156 -1.75 2.26 10.61
N ILE A 157 -1.98 1.16 11.32
CA ILE A 157 -1.28 0.85 12.59
C ILE A 157 0.23 0.67 12.35
N LEU A 158 0.62 -0.09 11.32
CA LEU A 158 2.02 -0.29 10.94
C LEU A 158 2.71 1.03 10.65
N ALA A 159 2.09 1.91 9.87
CA ALA A 159 2.65 3.21 9.50
C ALA A 159 2.90 4.11 10.72
N LEU A 160 2.00 4.13 11.69
CA LEU A 160 2.21 4.85 12.95
C LEU A 160 3.32 4.21 13.78
N CYS A 161 3.34 2.88 13.86
CA CYS A 161 4.31 2.13 14.65
C CYS A 161 5.75 2.35 14.18
N VAL A 162 6.05 2.28 12.88
CA VAL A 162 7.42 2.51 12.35
C VAL A 162 7.91 3.94 12.59
N HIS A 163 7.00 4.89 12.77
CA HIS A 163 7.31 6.26 13.20
C HIS A 163 7.39 6.43 14.73
N GLN A 164 7.33 5.35 15.50
CA GLN A 164 7.33 5.35 16.96
C GLN A 164 6.16 6.19 17.54
N LYS A 165 5.01 6.15 16.86
CA LYS A 165 3.78 6.84 17.29
C LYS A 165 2.83 5.83 17.91
N ARG A 166 2.60 5.98 19.21
CA ARG A 166 1.64 5.13 19.93
C ARG A 166 0.25 5.21 19.28
N VAL A 167 -0.32 4.04 19.05
CA VAL A 167 -1.72 3.85 18.65
C VAL A 167 -2.53 3.59 19.92
N HIS A 168 -3.75 4.11 19.97
CA HIS A 168 -4.60 3.89 21.15
C HIS A 168 -4.92 2.41 21.33
N ASP A 169 -4.89 1.91 22.58
CA ASP A 169 -5.06 0.49 22.89
C ASP A 169 -6.41 -0.07 22.38
N SER A 170 -7.48 0.77 22.35
CA SER A 170 -8.77 0.35 21.78
C SER A 170 -8.73 0.15 20.27
N VAL A 171 -7.91 0.93 19.54
CA VAL A 171 -7.70 0.76 18.09
C VAL A 171 -6.97 -0.54 17.83
N VAL A 172 -5.86 -0.79 18.52
CA VAL A 172 -5.12 -2.07 18.43
C VAL A 172 -6.01 -3.24 18.83
N GLY A 173 -6.84 -3.04 19.87
CA GLY A 173 -7.79 -4.04 20.37
C GLY A 173 -8.81 -4.51 19.33
N LYS A 174 -9.21 -3.66 18.38
CA LYS A 174 -10.11 -4.06 17.27
C LYS A 174 -9.44 -5.02 16.31
N LEU A 175 -8.20 -4.74 15.91
CA LEU A 175 -7.44 -5.62 15.03
C LEU A 175 -7.13 -6.96 15.72
N LEU A 176 -6.78 -6.93 17.02
CA LEU A 176 -6.59 -8.13 17.83
C LEU A 176 -7.85 -8.98 17.85
N TYR A 177 -9.01 -8.36 18.16
CA TYR A 177 -10.27 -9.06 18.21
C TYR A 177 -10.62 -9.70 16.85
N ALA A 178 -10.44 -8.98 15.77
CA ALA A 178 -10.70 -9.49 14.43
C ALA A 178 -9.89 -10.74 14.08
N VAL A 179 -8.60 -10.79 14.47
CA VAL A 179 -7.73 -11.96 14.27
C VAL A 179 -8.05 -13.10 15.23
N GLU A 180 -8.42 -12.78 16.49
CA GLU A 180 -8.75 -13.77 17.53
C GLU A 180 -10.08 -14.47 17.26
N TYR A 181 -11.06 -13.74 16.76
CA TYR A 181 -12.46 -14.18 16.62
C TYR A 181 -12.97 -14.15 15.17
N GLU A 182 -12.10 -14.31 14.20
CA GLU A 182 -12.42 -14.29 12.77
C GLU A 182 -13.65 -15.14 12.41
N GLN A 183 -13.76 -16.35 13.03
CA GLN A 183 -14.87 -17.28 12.78
C GLN A 183 -16.24 -16.75 13.24
N HIS A 184 -16.27 -15.78 14.15
CA HIS A 184 -17.50 -15.19 14.69
C HIS A 184 -17.97 -13.94 13.94
N LEU A 185 -17.14 -13.41 13.01
CA LEU A 185 -17.43 -12.16 12.29
C LEU A 185 -18.35 -12.35 11.08
N GLN A 186 -18.99 -13.52 10.90
CA GLN A 186 -19.87 -13.85 9.76
C GLN A 186 -19.24 -13.61 8.37
N GLN A 187 -17.91 -13.56 8.31
CA GLN A 187 -17.16 -13.38 7.08
C GLN A 187 -16.41 -14.67 6.74
N ASP A 188 -16.22 -14.88 5.44
CA ASP A 188 -15.21 -15.82 4.95
C ASP A 188 -13.86 -15.51 5.58
N HIS A 189 -13.02 -16.52 5.75
CA HIS A 189 -11.67 -16.38 6.32
C HIS A 189 -10.93 -15.17 5.75
N PHE A 190 -10.20 -14.44 6.59
CA PHE A 190 -9.39 -13.33 6.13
C PHE A 190 -8.44 -13.77 5.02
N PRO A 191 -8.36 -13.00 3.91
CA PRO A 191 -7.35 -13.23 2.88
C PRO A 191 -5.94 -13.19 3.48
N VAL A 192 -5.03 -13.97 2.90
CA VAL A 192 -3.63 -14.03 3.36
C VAL A 192 -2.98 -12.66 3.45
N ASP A 193 -3.29 -11.75 2.51
CA ASP A 193 -2.80 -10.36 2.54
C ASP A 193 -3.24 -9.61 3.80
N THR A 194 -4.50 -9.76 4.20
CA THR A 194 -5.04 -9.12 5.40
C THR A 194 -4.37 -9.67 6.66
N LEU A 195 -4.21 -11.01 6.74
CA LEU A 195 -3.49 -11.65 7.83
C LEU A 195 -2.03 -11.21 7.89
N ALA A 196 -1.35 -11.16 6.74
CA ALA A 196 0.05 -10.75 6.66
C ALA A 196 0.23 -9.29 7.07
N MET A 197 -0.65 -8.39 6.64
CA MET A 197 -0.60 -6.97 7.03
C MET A 197 -0.88 -6.79 8.53
N ALA A 198 -1.87 -7.49 9.09
CA ALA A 198 -2.13 -7.49 10.53
C ALA A 198 -0.92 -8.00 11.31
N GLY A 199 -0.30 -9.09 10.84
CA GLY A 199 0.91 -9.65 11.43
C GLY A 199 2.10 -8.69 11.40
N LEU A 200 2.32 -7.98 10.29
CA LEU A 200 3.38 -6.95 10.20
C LEU A 200 3.14 -5.80 11.19
N ALA A 201 1.87 -5.37 11.35
CA ALA A 201 1.52 -4.39 12.37
C ALA A 201 1.82 -4.91 13.79
N PHE A 202 1.44 -6.15 14.10
CA PHE A 202 1.73 -6.76 15.40
C PHE A 202 3.23 -6.96 15.63
N SER A 203 4.00 -7.40 14.63
CA SER A 203 5.47 -7.50 14.72
C SER A 203 6.11 -6.16 15.04
N CYS A 204 5.66 -5.07 14.39
CA CYS A 204 6.14 -3.73 14.69
C CYS A 204 5.80 -3.32 16.13
N LEU A 205 4.56 -3.53 16.59
CA LEU A 205 4.12 -3.19 17.94
C LEU A 205 4.87 -4.00 19.02
N GLU A 206 5.14 -5.29 18.76
CA GLU A 206 5.90 -6.15 19.67
C GLU A 206 7.34 -5.66 19.81
N LEU A 207 8.03 -5.37 18.69
CA LEU A 207 9.39 -4.86 18.66
C LEU A 207 9.53 -3.49 19.31
N SER A 208 8.57 -2.59 19.05
CA SER A 208 8.62 -1.20 19.54
C SER A 208 8.08 -1.04 20.95
N ASN A 209 7.39 -2.04 21.49
CA ASN A 209 6.74 -2.02 22.81
C ASN A 209 5.86 -0.76 23.05
N LEU A 210 5.19 -0.28 22.01
CA LEU A 210 4.37 0.93 22.07
C LEU A 210 3.05 0.73 22.84
N ASN A 211 2.56 -0.51 22.95
CA ASN A 211 1.33 -0.89 23.63
C ASN A 211 1.60 -1.98 24.71
N PRO A 212 2.31 -1.65 25.79
CA PRO A 212 2.76 -2.63 26.78
C PRO A 212 1.59 -3.40 27.45
N ASN A 213 0.44 -2.74 27.63
CA ASN A 213 -0.75 -3.36 28.24
C ASN A 213 -1.34 -4.47 27.38
N GLN A 214 -1.06 -4.49 26.07
CA GLN A 214 -1.57 -5.49 25.12
C GLN A 214 -0.50 -6.45 24.62
N ARG A 215 0.72 -6.36 25.14
CA ARG A 215 1.87 -7.11 24.66
C ARG A 215 1.59 -8.61 24.54
N ASN A 216 1.02 -9.23 25.60
CA ASN A 216 0.73 -10.66 25.60
C ASN A 216 -0.30 -11.04 24.52
N ARG A 217 -1.34 -10.23 24.34
CA ARG A 217 -2.34 -10.45 23.29
C ARG A 217 -1.73 -10.29 21.90
N ILE A 218 -0.88 -9.29 21.69
CA ILE A 218 -0.16 -9.05 20.44
C ILE A 218 0.71 -10.27 20.10
N THR A 219 1.49 -10.77 21.04
CA THR A 219 2.32 -11.97 20.86
C THR A 219 1.50 -13.21 20.49
N VAL A 220 0.37 -13.44 21.16
CA VAL A 220 -0.52 -14.58 20.87
C VAL A 220 -1.17 -14.41 19.49
N ALA A 221 -1.68 -13.22 19.17
CA ALA A 221 -2.29 -12.94 17.87
C ALA A 221 -1.28 -13.09 16.73
N LEU A 222 -0.05 -12.64 16.91
CA LEU A 222 1.03 -12.83 15.94
C LEU A 222 1.29 -14.31 15.66
N GLY A 223 1.37 -15.14 16.69
CA GLY A 223 1.54 -16.60 16.53
C GLY A 223 0.38 -17.23 15.75
N ARG A 224 -0.88 -16.83 16.03
CA ARG A 224 -2.06 -17.30 15.29
C ARG A 224 -2.03 -16.88 13.82
N VAL A 225 -1.63 -15.65 13.53
CA VAL A 225 -1.50 -15.17 12.14
C VAL A 225 -0.46 -16.01 11.39
N GLN A 226 0.71 -16.25 12.00
CA GLN A 226 1.75 -17.07 11.40
C GLN A 226 1.27 -18.49 11.11
N GLU A 227 0.59 -19.12 12.06
CA GLU A 227 0.01 -20.47 11.89
C GLU A 227 -1.00 -20.50 10.73
N LYS A 228 -1.91 -19.52 10.65
CA LYS A 228 -2.90 -19.42 9.56
C LYS A 228 -2.22 -19.25 8.20
N ILE A 229 -1.20 -18.43 8.11
CA ILE A 229 -0.43 -18.23 6.86
C ILE A 229 0.29 -19.50 6.45
N LEU A 230 0.91 -20.21 7.39
CA LEU A 230 1.55 -21.50 7.10
C LEU A 230 0.55 -22.54 6.59
N LYS A 231 -0.65 -22.61 7.20
CA LYS A 231 -1.73 -23.49 6.73
C LYS A 231 -2.29 -23.12 5.36
N ALA A 232 -2.18 -21.85 4.95
CA ALA A 232 -2.62 -21.38 3.64
C ALA A 232 -1.59 -21.61 2.52
N GLN A 233 -0.50 -22.34 2.81
CA GLN A 233 0.49 -22.66 1.78
C GLN A 233 -0.04 -23.68 0.79
N THR A 234 -0.05 -23.31 -0.50
CA THR A 234 -0.50 -24.18 -1.60
C THR A 234 0.50 -25.33 -1.87
N PRO A 235 0.09 -26.36 -2.59
CA PRO A 235 0.99 -27.43 -3.04
C PRO A 235 2.20 -26.92 -3.82
N GLU A 236 2.03 -25.86 -4.62
CA GLU A 236 3.09 -25.21 -5.41
C GLU A 236 4.06 -24.42 -4.53
N GLY A 237 3.62 -24.00 -3.35
CA GLY A 237 4.41 -23.29 -2.36
C GLY A 237 3.99 -21.85 -2.09
N HIS A 238 3.03 -21.30 -2.81
CA HIS A 238 2.52 -19.95 -2.56
C HIS A 238 1.72 -19.89 -1.24
N PHE A 239 1.72 -18.75 -0.58
CA PHE A 239 0.81 -18.46 0.53
C PHE A 239 -0.44 -17.78 -0.01
N GLY A 240 -1.56 -18.51 -0.04
CA GLY A 240 -2.80 -18.06 -0.66
C GLY A 240 -2.68 -18.07 -2.19
N ASN A 241 -1.98 -17.09 -2.74
CA ASN A 241 -1.71 -17.00 -4.18
C ASN A 241 -0.33 -16.34 -4.46
N VAL A 242 0.05 -16.22 -5.72
CA VAL A 242 1.34 -15.66 -6.13
C VAL A 242 1.53 -14.22 -5.67
N TYR A 243 0.46 -13.43 -5.56
CA TYR A 243 0.52 -12.01 -5.18
C TYR A 243 0.51 -11.78 -3.68
N SER A 244 -0.16 -12.64 -2.91
CA SER A 244 -0.16 -12.56 -1.44
C SER A 244 1.14 -13.11 -0.82
N THR A 245 1.83 -13.98 -1.54
CA THR A 245 3.09 -14.60 -1.10
C THR A 245 4.16 -13.58 -0.70
N PRO A 246 4.41 -12.48 -1.44
CA PRO A 246 5.38 -11.47 -1.04
C PRO A 246 5.13 -10.88 0.35
N LEU A 247 3.90 -10.51 0.64
CA LEU A 247 3.57 -9.88 1.93
C LEU A 247 3.63 -10.90 3.08
N ALA A 248 3.18 -12.14 2.84
CA ALA A 248 3.30 -13.24 3.78
C ALA A 248 4.77 -13.53 4.13
N LEU A 249 5.65 -13.57 3.12
CA LEU A 249 7.09 -13.75 3.34
C LEU A 249 7.70 -12.60 4.16
N GLN A 250 7.31 -11.34 3.91
CA GLN A 250 7.78 -10.21 4.73
C GLN A 250 7.44 -10.41 6.22
N LEU A 251 6.25 -10.91 6.53
CA LEU A 251 5.86 -11.21 7.90
C LEU A 251 6.69 -12.35 8.48
N LEU A 252 6.85 -13.46 7.73
CA LEU A 252 7.58 -14.63 8.22
C LEU A 252 9.08 -14.33 8.43
N MET A 253 9.66 -13.46 7.59
CA MET A 253 11.03 -12.96 7.77
C MET A 253 11.19 -12.07 9.00
N ALA A 254 10.17 -11.29 9.34
CA ALA A 254 10.16 -10.44 10.53
C ALA A 254 9.88 -11.24 11.84
N SER A 255 9.75 -12.55 11.78
CA SER A 255 9.45 -13.38 12.96
C SER A 255 10.62 -13.44 13.92
N LEU A 256 10.34 -13.13 15.19
CA LEU A 256 11.30 -13.25 16.30
C LEU A 256 11.46 -14.70 16.80
N ARG A 257 10.61 -15.62 16.34
CA ARG A 257 10.56 -17.02 16.79
C ARG A 257 10.62 -17.96 15.59
N PRO A 258 11.80 -18.12 14.99
CA PRO A 258 11.96 -19.03 13.88
C PRO A 258 11.73 -20.48 14.31
N THR A 259 11.02 -21.24 13.46
CA THR A 259 10.83 -22.70 13.61
C THR A 259 11.31 -23.41 12.36
N VAL A 260 11.61 -24.69 12.46
CA VAL A 260 12.01 -25.51 11.30
C VAL A 260 10.90 -25.56 10.25
N GLU A 261 9.65 -25.63 10.69
CA GLU A 261 8.47 -25.61 9.82
C GLU A 261 8.39 -24.31 9.04
N LEU A 262 8.51 -23.16 9.72
CA LEU A 262 8.54 -21.84 9.11
C LEU A 262 9.64 -21.72 8.06
N GLY A 263 10.87 -22.19 8.38
CA GLY A 263 11.97 -22.16 7.43
C GLY A 263 11.75 -23.04 6.20
N THR A 264 11.11 -24.20 6.37
CA THR A 264 10.78 -25.07 5.24
C THR A 264 9.70 -24.45 4.35
N ALA A 265 8.66 -23.88 4.96
CA ALA A 265 7.61 -23.17 4.24
C ALA A 265 8.15 -21.96 3.47
N CYS A 266 9.05 -21.17 4.09
CA CYS A 266 9.72 -20.05 3.44
C CYS A 266 10.53 -20.47 2.21
N ARG A 267 11.34 -21.53 2.32
CA ARG A 267 12.13 -22.04 1.17
C ARG A 267 11.24 -22.48 0.03
N LYS A 268 10.13 -23.17 0.32
CA LYS A 268 9.16 -23.60 -0.68
C LYS A 268 8.49 -22.40 -1.36
N ALA A 269 8.04 -21.42 -0.58
CA ALA A 269 7.41 -20.21 -1.10
C ALA A 269 8.37 -19.37 -1.96
N LYS A 270 9.64 -19.27 -1.55
CA LYS A 270 10.68 -18.64 -2.35
C LYS A 270 10.88 -19.32 -3.69
N ALA A 271 11.01 -20.66 -3.71
CA ALA A 271 11.19 -21.40 -4.95
C ALA A 271 10.00 -21.17 -5.91
N ALA A 272 8.76 -21.21 -5.38
CA ALA A 272 7.55 -20.92 -6.13
C ALA A 272 7.53 -19.50 -6.69
N LEU A 273 7.96 -18.52 -5.88
CA LEU A 273 8.03 -17.12 -6.29
C LEU A 273 9.06 -16.90 -7.42
N LEU A 274 10.25 -17.50 -7.30
CA LEU A 274 11.29 -17.41 -8.33
C LEU A 274 10.86 -18.09 -9.63
N ALA A 275 10.18 -19.22 -9.56
CA ALA A 275 9.58 -19.86 -10.74
C ALA A 275 8.53 -18.96 -11.40
N SER A 276 7.66 -18.32 -10.61
CA SER A 276 6.67 -17.35 -11.12
C SER A 276 7.31 -16.13 -11.79
N LEU A 277 8.45 -15.67 -11.29
CA LEU A 277 9.22 -14.59 -11.90
C LEU A 277 9.79 -14.95 -13.28
N GLN A 278 10.27 -16.18 -13.43
CA GLN A 278 10.74 -16.69 -14.74
C GLN A 278 9.61 -16.71 -15.78
N HIS A 279 8.38 -16.98 -15.35
CA HIS A 279 7.17 -16.96 -16.18
C HIS A 279 6.55 -15.57 -16.36
N LYS A 280 7.26 -14.49 -16.05
CA LYS A 280 6.82 -13.09 -16.21
C LYS A 280 5.57 -12.73 -15.38
N ALA A 281 5.36 -13.37 -14.24
CA ALA A 281 4.19 -13.13 -13.39
C ALA A 281 4.07 -11.68 -12.91
N PHE A 282 5.18 -11.01 -12.63
CA PHE A 282 5.19 -9.68 -12.01
C PHE A 282 5.50 -8.59 -13.03
N GLN A 283 4.47 -8.02 -13.63
CA GLN A 283 4.60 -6.92 -14.60
C GLN A 283 4.09 -5.58 -14.07
N ASN A 284 3.16 -5.61 -13.12
CA ASN A 284 2.63 -4.40 -12.51
C ASN A 284 3.67 -3.80 -11.55
N PRO A 285 3.98 -2.49 -11.63
CA PRO A 285 4.95 -1.82 -10.76
C PRO A 285 4.60 -1.90 -9.28
N LEU A 286 3.32 -1.94 -8.93
CA LEU A 286 2.88 -2.04 -7.54
C LEU A 286 3.19 -3.43 -6.97
N VAL A 287 3.02 -4.48 -7.77
CA VAL A 287 3.39 -5.85 -7.38
C VAL A 287 4.91 -5.99 -7.29
N ILE A 288 5.65 -5.40 -8.23
CA ILE A 288 7.12 -5.35 -8.18
C ILE A 288 7.59 -4.63 -6.90
N SER A 289 6.93 -3.54 -6.51
CA SER A 289 7.29 -2.80 -5.29
C SER A 289 7.11 -3.61 -4.00
N GLN A 290 6.17 -4.55 -3.96
CA GLN A 290 5.99 -5.46 -2.83
C GLN A 290 6.99 -6.62 -2.83
N LEU A 291 7.45 -7.02 -4.01
CA LEU A 291 8.38 -8.12 -4.20
C LEU A 291 9.83 -7.72 -3.90
N LEU A 292 10.22 -6.50 -4.29
CA LEU A 292 11.60 -6.01 -4.12
C LEU A 292 12.14 -6.12 -2.68
N PRO A 293 11.39 -5.76 -1.63
CA PRO A 293 11.86 -5.92 -0.26
C PRO A 293 12.31 -7.35 0.04
N ILE A 294 11.51 -8.35 -0.34
CA ILE A 294 11.79 -9.77 -0.03
C ILE A 294 13.05 -10.24 -0.77
N LEU A 295 13.20 -9.88 -2.03
CA LEU A 295 14.39 -10.23 -2.82
C LEU A 295 15.66 -9.61 -2.25
N ASN A 296 15.53 -8.60 -1.39
CA ASN A 296 16.61 -7.94 -0.67
C ASN A 296 16.61 -8.28 0.84
N GLN A 297 15.88 -9.31 1.24
CA GLN A 297 15.77 -9.75 2.64
C GLN A 297 15.30 -8.64 3.58
N ARG A 298 14.38 -7.80 3.11
CA ARG A 298 13.80 -6.69 3.84
C ARG A 298 12.29 -6.86 4.03
N SER A 299 11.80 -6.25 5.09
CA SER A 299 10.39 -6.18 5.45
C SER A 299 9.99 -4.74 5.74
N TYR A 300 8.70 -4.41 5.67
CA TYR A 300 8.21 -3.11 6.14
C TYR A 300 8.48 -2.87 7.62
N VAL A 301 8.65 -3.92 8.42
CA VAL A 301 9.02 -3.83 9.85
C VAL A 301 10.43 -3.25 10.03
N ASP A 302 11.34 -3.45 9.06
CA ASP A 302 12.69 -2.87 9.11
C ASP A 302 12.68 -1.33 9.09
N LEU A 303 11.58 -0.73 8.68
CA LEU A 303 11.37 0.71 8.74
C LEU A 303 11.28 1.26 10.19
N ILE A 304 11.22 0.42 11.20
CA ILE A 304 11.41 0.84 12.61
C ILE A 304 12.79 1.48 12.77
N SER A 305 13.82 0.88 12.16
CA SER A 305 15.21 1.35 12.18
C SER A 305 15.80 1.28 10.78
N PRO A 306 15.42 2.19 9.87
CA PRO A 306 15.92 2.18 8.51
C PRO A 306 17.42 2.48 8.47
N ASP A 307 18.11 1.86 7.53
CA ASP A 307 19.51 2.18 7.26
C ASP A 307 19.64 3.56 6.61
N CYS A 308 19.99 4.55 7.42
CA CYS A 308 20.06 5.95 7.02
C CYS A 308 21.48 6.37 6.59
N GLN A 309 22.47 5.50 6.73
CA GLN A 309 23.88 5.83 6.43
C GLN A 309 24.27 5.45 5.00
N ALA A 310 23.53 4.60 4.34
CA ALA A 310 23.79 4.23 2.96
C ALA A 310 23.66 5.47 2.04
N PRO A 311 24.76 5.97 1.44
CA PRO A 311 24.71 7.13 0.56
C PRO A 311 23.95 6.77 -0.72
N ARG A 312 22.70 7.20 -0.84
CA ARG A 312 21.87 6.95 -2.03
C ARG A 312 21.91 8.08 -3.06
N VAL A 313 22.46 9.25 -2.68
CA VAL A 313 22.73 10.36 -3.60
C VAL A 313 24.06 10.98 -3.20
N SER A 314 25.02 11.05 -4.13
CA SER A 314 26.29 11.72 -3.87
C SER A 314 26.01 13.21 -3.63
N SER A 315 26.46 13.72 -2.48
CA SER A 315 26.37 15.13 -2.08
C SER A 315 27.01 16.10 -3.08
N ARG A 316 27.63 15.58 -4.13
CA ARG A 316 28.28 16.34 -5.22
C ARG A 316 27.28 16.76 -6.31
N GLU A 317 26.20 15.98 -6.54
CA GLU A 317 25.15 16.32 -7.50
C GLU A 317 24.15 17.32 -6.93
N GLU A 318 23.87 17.26 -5.63
CA GLU A 318 23.00 18.23 -4.95
C GLU A 318 23.57 19.67 -4.97
N ARG A 319 24.91 19.82 -4.98
CA ARG A 319 25.54 21.13 -5.12
C ARG A 319 25.51 21.67 -6.56
N ARG A 320 25.38 20.82 -7.58
CA ARG A 320 25.26 21.24 -8.97
C ARG A 320 23.85 21.70 -9.35
N THR A 321 22.82 21.12 -8.72
CA THR A 321 21.42 21.50 -8.96
C THR A 321 20.99 22.73 -8.16
N LYS A 322 21.78 23.16 -7.14
CA LYS A 322 21.53 24.43 -6.40
C LYS A 322 22.14 25.68 -7.05
N ALA A 323 22.81 25.55 -8.18
CA ALA A 323 23.21 26.71 -8.97
C ALA A 323 22.01 27.19 -9.82
N TRP A 324 21.10 27.93 -9.18
CA TRP A 324 20.01 28.67 -9.83
C TRP A 324 20.61 29.67 -10.78
N PRO A 325 20.08 29.86 -12.01
CA PRO A 325 20.50 30.95 -12.86
C PRO A 325 20.21 32.28 -12.17
N PRO A 326 21.05 33.35 -12.45
CA PRO A 326 20.90 34.61 -11.75
C PRO A 326 19.52 35.22 -12.03
N ALA A 327 18.88 35.63 -10.93
CA ALA A 327 17.60 36.25 -10.92
C ALA A 327 17.55 37.47 -11.84
N LEU A 328 16.64 37.49 -12.79
CA LEU A 328 16.23 38.70 -13.53
C LEU A 328 15.68 39.71 -12.52
N ARG A 329 16.26 40.90 -12.51
CA ARG A 329 15.80 42.03 -11.68
C ARG A 329 14.32 42.34 -11.98
N PRO A 330 13.49 42.56 -10.95
CA PRO A 330 12.13 43.04 -11.18
C PRO A 330 12.13 44.45 -11.71
N ALA A 331 11.36 44.67 -12.77
CA ALA A 331 11.08 46.00 -13.29
C ALA A 331 10.14 46.75 -12.31
N ALA A 332 10.33 48.07 -12.23
CA ALA A 332 9.60 48.98 -11.34
C ALA A 332 8.09 49.00 -11.65
N PRO A 333 7.23 49.25 -10.67
CA PRO A 333 5.79 49.26 -10.86
C PRO A 333 5.34 50.61 -11.49
N SER A 334 4.49 50.51 -12.50
CA SER A 334 3.71 51.62 -13.02
C SER A 334 2.41 51.80 -12.23
N PRO A 335 1.87 53.07 -12.16
CA PRO A 335 0.84 53.41 -11.20
C PRO A 335 -0.57 52.98 -11.61
N LEU A 336 -1.37 52.68 -10.56
CA LEU A 336 -2.80 52.36 -10.64
C LEU A 336 -3.67 53.56 -11.05
N PRO A 337 -4.81 53.32 -11.72
CA PRO A 337 -5.92 54.22 -11.63
C PRO A 337 -7.17 53.58 -11.03
N GLY A 338 -7.80 54.32 -10.11
CA GLY A 338 -9.26 54.40 -10.02
C GLY A 338 -9.98 53.42 -9.11
N THR A 339 -10.27 53.92 -7.95
CA THR A 339 -11.29 53.48 -6.99
C THR A 339 -12.68 53.38 -7.64
N VAL A 340 -13.36 52.21 -7.54
CA VAL A 340 -14.81 52.09 -7.80
C VAL A 340 -15.48 51.58 -6.55
N LEU A 341 -16.55 52.26 -6.15
CA LEU A 341 -17.37 52.04 -4.97
C LEU A 341 -18.06 50.67 -4.98
N LEU A 342 -18.08 50.05 -3.80
CA LEU A 342 -18.89 48.86 -3.48
C LEU A 342 -20.35 49.25 -3.24
N GLU A 343 -21.27 48.64 -3.98
CA GLU A 343 -22.67 48.48 -3.58
C GLU A 343 -22.88 47.14 -2.88
N PRO A 344 -23.80 47.02 -1.93
CA PRO A 344 -24.02 45.80 -1.16
C PRO A 344 -24.85 44.81 -1.97
N ALA A 345 -24.29 43.61 -2.17
CA ALA A 345 -25.02 42.50 -2.78
C ALA A 345 -25.99 41.85 -1.79
N THR A 346 -27.24 41.79 -2.20
CA THR A 346 -28.38 41.12 -1.60
C THR A 346 -28.14 39.62 -1.46
N GLU A 347 -28.38 39.08 -0.28
CA GLU A 347 -28.35 37.65 -0.02
C GLU A 347 -29.47 36.93 -0.82
N THR A 348 -29.08 36.00 -1.69
CA THR A 348 -29.99 35.08 -2.38
C THR A 348 -30.01 33.76 -1.63
N PRO A 349 -31.16 33.11 -1.42
CA PRO A 349 -31.27 31.91 -0.60
C PRO A 349 -30.55 30.73 -1.26
N SER A 350 -29.86 29.98 -0.41
CA SER A 350 -29.14 28.74 -0.71
C SER A 350 -29.96 27.77 -1.54
N GLN A 351 -29.63 27.64 -2.82
CA GLN A 351 -30.12 26.54 -3.65
C GLN A 351 -29.41 25.27 -3.22
N THR A 352 -30.18 24.25 -2.89
CA THR A 352 -29.72 22.87 -2.71
C THR A 352 -29.05 22.43 -4.02
N GLN A 353 -27.72 22.41 -4.05
CA GLN A 353 -26.96 21.93 -5.23
C GLN A 353 -27.26 20.44 -5.39
N VAL A 354 -27.93 20.09 -6.48
CA VAL A 354 -28.01 18.71 -6.96
C VAL A 354 -26.58 18.28 -7.28
N PRO A 355 -26.09 17.15 -6.74
CA PRO A 355 -24.73 16.70 -7.01
C PRO A 355 -24.54 16.51 -8.51
N GLU A 356 -23.49 17.13 -9.07
CA GLU A 356 -23.13 16.98 -10.47
C GLU A 356 -22.76 15.51 -10.73
N LEU A 357 -23.41 14.90 -11.73
CA LEU A 357 -23.20 13.50 -12.08
C LEU A 357 -22.27 13.37 -13.27
N ILE A 358 -21.39 12.38 -13.20
CA ILE A 358 -20.54 11.96 -14.34
C ILE A 358 -21.05 10.60 -14.86
N HIS A 359 -20.85 10.37 -16.15
CA HIS A 359 -21.20 9.14 -16.84
C HIS A 359 -19.94 8.34 -17.17
N VAL A 360 -19.82 7.14 -16.60
CA VAL A 360 -18.68 6.24 -16.83
C VAL A 360 -19.15 4.98 -17.53
N THR A 361 -18.54 4.63 -18.65
CA THR A 361 -18.86 3.38 -19.37
C THR A 361 -17.97 2.25 -18.89
N LEU A 362 -18.56 1.24 -18.27
CA LEU A 362 -17.87 -0.01 -17.92
C LEU A 362 -17.97 -1.00 -19.09
N LYS A 363 -16.84 -1.64 -19.42
CA LYS A 363 -16.72 -2.68 -20.45
C LYS A 363 -16.00 -3.89 -19.90
N VAL A 364 -16.49 -5.10 -20.18
CA VAL A 364 -15.81 -6.36 -19.88
C VAL A 364 -15.71 -7.15 -21.18
N SER A 365 -14.49 -7.28 -21.71
CA SER A 365 -14.24 -7.94 -23.00
C SER A 365 -13.86 -9.42 -22.88
N SER A 366 -13.43 -9.87 -21.71
CA SER A 366 -12.95 -11.24 -21.47
C SER A 366 -14.05 -12.26 -21.15
N ILE A 367 -15.32 -11.88 -21.34
CA ILE A 367 -16.50 -12.74 -21.16
C ILE A 367 -17.34 -12.78 -22.43
N PHE A 368 -18.16 -13.81 -22.58
CA PHE A 368 -19.11 -13.89 -23.69
C PHE A 368 -20.54 -14.13 -23.14
N PRO A 369 -21.54 -13.33 -23.56
CA PRO A 369 -21.40 -12.10 -24.35
C PRO A 369 -20.66 -10.99 -23.61
N SER A 370 -19.98 -10.10 -24.32
CA SER A 370 -19.26 -8.97 -23.71
C SER A 370 -20.24 -8.05 -22.96
N TYR A 371 -19.80 -7.54 -21.82
CA TYR A 371 -20.60 -6.58 -21.05
C TYR A 371 -20.20 -5.16 -21.38
N ARG A 372 -21.20 -4.28 -21.57
CA ARG A 372 -21.03 -2.84 -21.69
C ARG A 372 -22.21 -2.14 -21.03
N HIS A 373 -21.95 -1.21 -20.11
CA HIS A 373 -22.98 -0.46 -19.39
C HIS A 373 -22.47 0.91 -18.99
N SER A 374 -23.31 1.94 -19.11
CA SER A 374 -23.01 3.28 -18.63
C SER A 374 -23.57 3.48 -17.22
N VAL A 375 -22.76 3.98 -16.34
CA VAL A 375 -23.08 4.19 -14.92
C VAL A 375 -22.96 5.67 -14.61
N SER A 376 -23.99 6.24 -13.95
CA SER A 376 -23.97 7.62 -13.48
C SER A 376 -23.65 7.66 -12.00
N VAL A 377 -22.61 8.40 -11.63
CA VAL A 377 -22.15 8.57 -10.25
C VAL A 377 -21.84 10.04 -9.97
N PRO A 378 -21.84 10.50 -8.72
CA PRO A 378 -21.41 11.85 -8.37
C PRO A 378 -19.97 12.14 -8.81
N VAL A 379 -19.66 13.39 -9.16
CA VAL A 379 -18.31 13.86 -9.43
C VAL A 379 -17.40 13.50 -8.24
N GLY A 380 -16.19 13.00 -8.50
CA GLY A 380 -15.24 12.58 -7.47
C GLY A 380 -15.42 11.17 -6.95
N SER A 381 -16.45 10.43 -7.38
CA SER A 381 -16.64 9.01 -7.03
C SER A 381 -15.45 8.15 -7.50
N SER A 382 -15.11 7.13 -6.73
CA SER A 382 -14.08 6.16 -7.09
C SER A 382 -14.57 5.18 -8.17
N LEU A 383 -13.62 4.51 -8.83
CA LEU A 383 -13.98 3.39 -9.72
C LEU A 383 -14.71 2.27 -8.95
N GLU A 384 -14.39 2.07 -7.68
CA GLU A 384 -15.11 1.12 -6.83
C GLU A 384 -16.57 1.51 -6.66
N ASP A 385 -16.88 2.81 -6.48
CA ASP A 385 -18.25 3.31 -6.41
C ASP A 385 -19.00 3.09 -7.74
N VAL A 386 -18.32 3.27 -8.88
CA VAL A 386 -18.86 2.94 -10.19
C VAL A 386 -19.18 1.45 -10.31
N LEU A 387 -18.29 0.57 -9.83
CA LEU A 387 -18.53 -0.89 -9.84
C LEU A 387 -19.68 -1.28 -8.91
N LYS A 388 -19.77 -0.70 -7.71
CA LYS A 388 -20.90 -0.89 -6.78
C LYS A 388 -22.21 -0.45 -7.43
N LYS A 389 -22.21 0.74 -8.04
CA LYS A 389 -23.39 1.28 -8.72
C LYS A 389 -23.83 0.42 -9.92
N ALA A 390 -22.86 -0.09 -10.69
CA ALA A 390 -23.14 -1.05 -11.76
C ALA A 390 -23.76 -2.35 -11.23
N GLN A 391 -23.31 -2.83 -10.08
CA GLN A 391 -23.85 -4.04 -9.43
C GLN A 391 -25.28 -3.84 -8.93
N GLU A 392 -25.62 -2.64 -8.44
CA GLU A 392 -26.97 -2.31 -7.99
C GLU A 392 -27.98 -2.24 -9.14
N HIS A 393 -27.59 -1.67 -10.28
CA HIS A 393 -28.48 -1.30 -11.37
C HIS A 393 -28.41 -2.22 -12.60
N SER A 394 -27.53 -3.23 -12.58
CA SER A 394 -27.37 -4.15 -13.71
C SER A 394 -27.03 -5.57 -13.24
N ARG A 395 -26.79 -6.46 -14.22
CA ARG A 395 -26.32 -7.82 -13.96
C ARG A 395 -24.82 -7.90 -13.64
N PHE A 396 -24.17 -6.75 -13.46
CA PHE A 396 -22.75 -6.71 -13.13
C PHE A 396 -22.48 -7.35 -11.76
N ARG A 397 -21.45 -8.17 -11.67
CA ARG A 397 -20.99 -8.77 -10.41
C ARG A 397 -19.47 -8.79 -10.41
N TYR A 398 -18.86 -8.47 -9.28
CA TYR A 398 -17.40 -8.53 -9.10
C TYR A 398 -17.05 -8.99 -7.69
N GLY A 399 -15.83 -9.52 -7.55
CA GLY A 399 -15.22 -9.86 -6.27
C GLY A 399 -13.85 -9.20 -6.16
N THR A 400 -13.48 -8.82 -4.96
CA THR A 400 -12.22 -8.14 -4.66
C THR A 400 -11.43 -8.84 -3.57
N GLN A 401 -10.13 -8.56 -3.52
CA GLN A 401 -9.24 -8.91 -2.42
C GLN A 401 -8.39 -7.69 -2.08
N ALA A 402 -8.09 -7.50 -0.79
CA ALA A 402 -7.27 -6.38 -0.33
C ALA A 402 -5.80 -6.53 -0.77
N SER A 403 -5.15 -5.41 -1.07
CA SER A 403 -3.72 -5.32 -1.35
C SER A 403 -3.15 -3.99 -0.83
N LEU A 404 -1.82 -3.82 -0.89
CA LEU A 404 -1.13 -2.57 -0.54
C LEU A 404 -1.68 -1.34 -1.28
N SER A 405 -2.15 -1.55 -2.50
CA SER A 405 -2.68 -0.49 -3.37
C SER A 405 -4.20 -0.40 -3.35
N GLY A 406 -4.81 -0.88 -2.28
CA GLY A 406 -6.27 -1.00 -2.18
C GLY A 406 -6.80 -2.34 -2.72
N PRO A 407 -8.12 -2.49 -2.82
CA PRO A 407 -8.73 -3.71 -3.33
C PRO A 407 -8.44 -3.90 -4.81
N TYR A 408 -8.13 -5.15 -5.22
CA TYR A 408 -8.02 -5.55 -6.62
C TYR A 408 -9.07 -6.59 -6.97
N LEU A 409 -9.42 -6.67 -8.26
CA LEU A 409 -10.46 -7.58 -8.74
C LEU A 409 -9.96 -9.03 -8.78
N THR A 410 -10.66 -9.92 -8.12
CA THR A 410 -10.44 -11.38 -8.18
C THR A 410 -11.42 -12.09 -9.11
N SER A 411 -12.61 -11.51 -9.30
CA SER A 411 -13.61 -12.02 -10.22
C SER A 411 -14.43 -10.90 -10.84
N VAL A 412 -14.87 -11.07 -12.09
CA VAL A 412 -15.80 -10.16 -12.78
C VAL A 412 -16.81 -10.99 -13.56
N MET A 413 -18.09 -10.68 -13.41
CA MET A 413 -19.20 -11.37 -14.06
C MET A 413 -19.18 -12.89 -13.84
N GLY A 414 -18.78 -13.32 -12.64
CA GLY A 414 -18.68 -14.72 -12.26
C GLY A 414 -17.39 -15.44 -12.74
N LYS A 415 -16.61 -14.82 -13.63
CA LYS A 415 -15.33 -15.37 -14.07
C LYS A 415 -14.23 -15.00 -13.07
N LYS A 416 -13.67 -15.99 -12.37
CA LYS A 416 -12.54 -15.82 -11.47
C LYS A 416 -11.23 -15.78 -12.25
N ALA A 417 -10.28 -14.96 -11.82
CA ALA A 417 -8.90 -15.02 -12.29
C ALA A 417 -8.28 -16.36 -11.85
N GLY A 418 -7.64 -17.07 -12.77
CA GLY A 418 -6.86 -18.26 -12.47
C GLY A 418 -5.49 -17.92 -11.85
N GLU A 419 -4.70 -18.96 -11.54
CA GLU A 419 -3.37 -18.78 -10.91
C GLU A 419 -2.39 -17.98 -11.76
N ARG A 420 -2.61 -17.94 -13.08
CA ARG A 420 -1.78 -17.20 -14.05
C ARG A 420 -2.56 -16.09 -14.75
N GLU A 421 -3.62 -15.61 -14.15
CA GLU A 421 -4.48 -14.59 -14.72
C GLU A 421 -4.76 -13.50 -13.69
N PHE A 422 -5.01 -12.28 -14.17
CA PHE A 422 -5.47 -11.17 -13.33
C PHE A 422 -6.40 -10.25 -14.12
N TRP A 423 -7.28 -9.53 -13.39
CA TRP A 423 -8.16 -8.53 -13.98
C TRP A 423 -7.41 -7.19 -14.10
N GLN A 424 -7.08 -6.85 -15.33
CA GLN A 424 -6.43 -5.58 -15.65
C GLN A 424 -7.50 -4.48 -15.84
N LEU A 425 -7.22 -3.31 -15.27
CA LEU A 425 -8.03 -2.11 -15.43
C LEU A 425 -7.42 -1.26 -16.55
N LEU A 426 -8.21 -0.91 -17.54
CA LEU A 426 -7.76 -0.13 -18.70
C LEU A 426 -8.68 1.07 -18.91
N ARG A 427 -8.11 2.24 -19.17
CA ARG A 427 -8.81 3.34 -19.82
C ARG A 427 -8.79 3.08 -21.32
N ALA A 428 -9.96 3.18 -21.95
CA ALA A 428 -10.04 2.99 -23.39
C ALA A 428 -9.15 4.02 -24.16
N PRO A 429 -8.46 3.63 -25.27
CA PRO A 429 -8.58 2.30 -25.90
C PRO A 429 -7.73 1.19 -25.24
N ASN A 430 -6.59 1.45 -24.60
CA ASN A 430 -5.71 0.42 -24.04
C ASN A 430 -4.71 0.97 -23.01
N THR A 431 -5.02 2.04 -22.31
CA THR A 431 -4.11 2.64 -21.31
C THR A 431 -4.32 1.98 -19.94
N PRO A 432 -3.35 1.21 -19.40
CA PRO A 432 -3.47 0.61 -18.09
C PRO A 432 -3.64 1.66 -17.00
N LEU A 433 -4.58 1.44 -16.09
CA LEU A 433 -4.71 2.23 -14.89
C LEU A 433 -3.67 1.78 -13.86
N LEU A 434 -3.07 2.74 -13.18
CA LEU A 434 -2.02 2.51 -12.19
C LEU A 434 -2.56 2.53 -10.76
N GLN A 435 -3.68 3.21 -10.59
CA GLN A 435 -4.38 3.28 -9.31
C GLN A 435 -5.33 2.09 -9.19
N GLY A 436 -5.53 1.62 -7.95
CA GLY A 436 -6.53 0.63 -7.62
C GLY A 436 -7.95 1.17 -7.80
N ILE A 437 -8.93 0.27 -7.77
CA ILE A 437 -10.35 0.65 -7.95
C ILE A 437 -10.85 1.64 -6.88
N ALA A 438 -10.29 1.61 -5.68
CA ALA A 438 -10.66 2.53 -4.60
C ALA A 438 -10.08 3.95 -4.79
N ASP A 439 -8.95 4.06 -5.49
CA ASP A 439 -8.20 5.31 -5.60
C ASP A 439 -8.44 6.04 -6.93
N TYR A 440 -8.74 5.29 -7.99
CA TYR A 440 -8.99 5.87 -9.30
C TYR A 440 -10.31 6.63 -9.34
N ARG A 441 -10.27 7.87 -9.82
CA ARG A 441 -11.43 8.76 -9.99
C ARG A 441 -11.68 8.96 -11.48
N PRO A 442 -12.70 8.29 -12.05
CA PRO A 442 -13.05 8.46 -13.47
C PRO A 442 -13.54 9.88 -13.74
N ARG A 443 -13.35 10.32 -14.99
CA ARG A 443 -13.88 11.58 -15.51
C ARG A 443 -15.18 11.34 -16.27
N ASP A 444 -15.95 12.39 -16.48
CA ASP A 444 -17.17 12.30 -17.28
C ASP A 444 -16.88 11.82 -18.70
N GLY A 445 -17.73 10.92 -19.20
CA GLY A 445 -17.58 10.29 -20.52
C GLY A 445 -16.49 9.23 -20.62
N GLU A 446 -15.77 8.93 -19.55
CA GLU A 446 -14.67 7.97 -19.58
C GLU A 446 -15.16 6.53 -19.74
N ALA A 447 -14.42 5.73 -20.54
CA ALA A 447 -14.69 4.32 -20.72
C ALA A 447 -13.60 3.48 -20.05
N ILE A 448 -14.00 2.64 -19.09
CA ILE A 448 -13.13 1.72 -18.34
C ILE A 448 -13.39 0.30 -18.79
N GLU A 449 -12.35 -0.38 -19.20
CA GLU A 449 -12.39 -1.80 -19.57
C GLU A 449 -11.76 -2.67 -18.50
N LEU A 450 -12.48 -3.70 -18.08
CA LEU A 450 -12.01 -4.77 -17.22
C LEU A 450 -11.65 -5.95 -18.13
N ARG A 451 -10.37 -6.30 -18.19
CA ARG A 451 -9.85 -7.34 -19.06
C ARG A 451 -9.13 -8.40 -18.25
N LEU A 452 -9.51 -9.67 -18.41
CA LEU A 452 -8.75 -10.78 -17.86
C LEU A 452 -7.56 -11.03 -18.77
N VAL A 453 -6.37 -10.95 -18.22
CA VAL A 453 -5.10 -11.15 -18.92
C VAL A 453 -4.28 -12.23 -18.22
N GLY A 454 -3.61 -13.05 -19.02
CA GLY A 454 -2.63 -14.01 -18.54
C GLY A 454 -1.22 -13.41 -18.56
N TRP A 455 -0.30 -14.01 -17.80
CA TRP A 455 1.14 -13.72 -17.83
C TRP A 455 1.94 -14.92 -18.28
#